data_657684121282c51e8fa34f491dacadb2
#
_entry.id   657684121282c51e8fa34f491dacadb2
#
_cell.length_a   1.000
_cell.length_b   1.000
_cell.length_c   1.000
_cell.angle_alpha   90.00
_cell.angle_beta   90.00
_cell.angle_gamma   90.00
#
_symmetry.space_group_name_H-M   'P 1'
#
loop_
_entity.id
_entity.type
_entity.pdbx_description
1 polymer ?
#
loop_
_entity_poly.entity_id
_entity_poly.type
_entity_poly.pdbx_seq_one_letter_code
_entity_poly.pdbx_strand_id
1 'polypeptide(L)'
;MIEKVSMRSSGRLSLAAIILAVIACALAGASWWESRRSTARQFPESPAPSASPDWLTGNAEERFLKVERQLRGLDQAMAEIGYRYGELLIAGRERNWDYAKYQAEKIDLSLKLALERRPKRSPSSQPFLNDDLPTVLLAIVSKDGQQLDRALERLHNSCIACHRAENVLYFRDAVERIKSKATR
;
A
#
# COMPACT_ATOMS: atom_id res chain seq x y z
N MET A 1 47.30 63.02 -20.22
CA MET A 1 47.51 61.59 -20.53
C MET A 1 46.15 60.92 -20.35
N ILE A 2 45.46 60.68 -21.42
CA ILE A 2 44.12 60.06 -21.43
C ILE A 2 44.29 58.72 -22.16
N GLU A 3 44.16 57.63 -21.37
CA GLU A 3 44.31 56.25 -21.85
C GLU A 3 43.01 55.80 -22.48
N LYS A 4 43.03 55.46 -23.77
CA LYS A 4 41.93 54.95 -24.57
C LYS A 4 41.70 53.50 -24.18
N VAL A 5 40.58 53.23 -23.49
CA VAL A 5 40.08 51.86 -23.30
C VAL A 5 39.47 51.40 -24.62
N SER A 6 40.11 50.40 -25.22
CA SER A 6 39.64 49.70 -26.41
C SER A 6 38.48 48.77 -26.07
N MET A 7 37.27 49.07 -26.49
CA MET A 7 36.13 48.16 -26.43
C MET A 7 36.33 47.02 -27.44
N ARG A 8 36.55 45.80 -26.87
CA ARG A 8 36.57 44.57 -27.67
C ARG A 8 35.18 44.30 -28.28
N SER A 9 35.14 44.18 -29.57
CA SER A 9 34.04 43.76 -30.40
C SER A 9 33.47 42.42 -29.89
N SER A 10 32.22 42.43 -29.36
CA SER A 10 31.44 41.22 -29.11
C SER A 10 31.14 40.54 -30.42
N GLY A 11 31.76 39.37 -30.68
CA GLY A 11 31.55 38.59 -31.89
C GLY A 11 30.08 38.26 -32.08
N ARG A 12 29.52 38.76 -33.18
CA ARG A 12 28.19 38.35 -33.64
C ARG A 12 28.28 36.88 -34.05
N LEU A 13 27.76 36.01 -33.17
CA LEU A 13 27.56 34.61 -33.55
C LEU A 13 26.69 34.59 -34.81
N SER A 14 27.18 34.04 -35.92
CA SER A 14 26.47 33.93 -37.17
C SER A 14 25.19 33.08 -36.94
N LEU A 15 24.08 33.51 -37.54
CA LEU A 15 22.81 32.77 -37.49
C LEU A 15 22.99 31.29 -37.85
N ALA A 16 23.92 30.99 -38.75
CA ALA A 16 24.30 29.64 -39.13
C ALA A 16 24.90 28.82 -37.95
N ALA A 17 25.69 29.43 -37.08
CA ALA A 17 26.27 28.75 -35.94
C ALA A 17 25.19 28.41 -34.90
N ILE A 18 24.21 29.25 -34.73
CA ILE A 18 23.06 29.00 -33.82
C ILE A 18 22.19 27.85 -34.35
N ILE A 19 21.90 27.85 -35.66
CA ILE A 19 21.12 26.78 -36.32
C ILE A 19 21.84 25.43 -36.19
N LEU A 20 23.16 25.40 -36.45
CA LEU A 20 23.94 24.17 -36.28
C LEU A 20 23.95 23.64 -34.82
N ALA A 21 24.06 24.54 -33.86
CA ALA A 21 23.98 24.15 -32.43
C ALA A 21 22.60 23.56 -32.05
N VAL A 22 21.53 24.14 -32.55
CA VAL A 22 20.16 23.62 -32.29
C VAL A 22 19.97 22.25 -32.93
N ILE A 23 20.43 22.04 -34.16
CA ILE A 23 20.36 20.74 -34.85
C ILE A 23 21.20 19.70 -34.11
N ALA A 24 22.39 20.03 -33.66
CA ALA A 24 23.24 19.11 -32.86
C ALA A 24 22.60 18.73 -31.56
N CYS A 25 21.95 19.66 -30.85
CA CYS A 25 21.21 19.38 -29.63
C CYS A 25 19.99 18.49 -29.88
N ALA A 26 19.26 18.71 -30.95
CA ALA A 26 18.11 17.90 -31.34
C ALA A 26 18.51 16.45 -31.65
N LEU A 27 19.61 16.25 -32.39
CA LEU A 27 20.13 14.93 -32.72
C LEU A 27 20.69 14.20 -31.50
N ALA A 28 21.39 14.91 -30.60
CA ALA A 28 21.85 14.34 -29.32
C ALA A 28 20.69 13.98 -28.40
N GLY A 29 19.64 14.78 -28.36
CA GLY A 29 18.41 14.48 -27.61
C GLY A 29 17.67 13.25 -28.13
N ALA A 30 17.59 13.10 -29.46
CA ALA A 30 16.96 11.95 -30.09
C ALA A 30 17.72 10.65 -29.81
N SER A 31 19.04 10.66 -29.89
CA SER A 31 19.88 9.48 -29.60
C SER A 31 19.82 9.08 -28.11
N TRP A 32 19.75 10.07 -27.21
CA TRP A 32 19.58 9.82 -25.76
C TRP A 32 18.18 9.25 -25.41
N TRP A 33 17.14 9.72 -26.09
CA TRP A 33 15.80 9.20 -25.99
C TRP A 33 15.68 7.76 -26.48
N GLU A 34 16.28 7.44 -27.62
CA GLU A 34 16.34 6.09 -28.18
C GLU A 34 17.10 5.13 -27.25
N SER A 35 18.23 5.56 -26.72
CA SER A 35 19.01 4.78 -25.73
C SER A 35 18.23 4.48 -24.46
N ARG A 36 17.44 5.43 -23.95
CA ARG A 36 16.55 5.18 -22.79
C ARG A 36 15.40 4.23 -23.10
N ARG A 37 14.85 4.27 -24.31
CA ARG A 37 13.83 3.30 -24.73
C ARG A 37 14.38 1.88 -24.83
N SER A 38 15.61 1.73 -25.24
CA SER A 38 16.26 0.42 -25.34
C SER A 38 16.58 -0.17 -23.97
N THR A 39 17.02 0.64 -23.02
CA THR A 39 17.28 0.19 -21.64
C THR A 39 16.01 -0.10 -20.84
N ALA A 40 14.90 0.59 -21.13
CA ALA A 40 13.62 0.31 -20.46
C ALA A 40 12.97 -1.04 -20.90
N ARG A 41 13.45 -1.65 -22.00
CA ARG A 41 12.94 -2.94 -22.49
C ARG A 41 13.78 -4.15 -22.09
N GLN A 42 14.92 -3.95 -21.45
CA GLN A 42 15.75 -5.02 -20.90
C GLN A 42 15.48 -5.20 -19.39
N PHE A 43 14.20 -5.33 -18.99
CA PHE A 43 13.99 -6.23 -17.87
C PHE A 43 14.43 -7.61 -18.35
N PRO A 44 15.33 -8.31 -17.63
CA PRO A 44 15.58 -9.69 -17.95
C PRO A 44 14.22 -10.35 -17.97
N GLU A 45 13.83 -10.89 -19.12
CA GLU A 45 12.64 -11.69 -19.27
C GLU A 45 12.77 -12.76 -18.19
N SER A 46 11.99 -12.64 -17.14
CA SER A 46 11.93 -13.66 -16.09
C SER A 46 11.76 -14.97 -16.87
N PRO A 47 12.61 -15.97 -16.69
CA PRO A 47 12.47 -17.23 -17.41
C PRO A 47 11.00 -17.58 -17.31
N ALA A 48 10.36 -17.75 -18.47
CA ALA A 48 8.93 -18.07 -18.54
C ALA A 48 8.68 -19.17 -17.51
N PRO A 49 7.71 -18.99 -16.57
CA PRO A 49 7.54 -19.95 -15.51
C PRO A 49 7.41 -21.32 -16.15
N SER A 50 8.42 -22.16 -15.93
CA SER A 50 8.49 -23.51 -16.42
C SER A 50 7.25 -24.23 -15.90
N ALA A 51 6.34 -24.56 -16.79
CA ALA A 51 5.06 -25.22 -16.57
C ALA A 51 4.13 -24.40 -15.63
N SER A 52 2.98 -23.96 -16.15
CA SER A 52 1.88 -23.52 -15.28
C SER A 52 1.68 -24.62 -14.21
N PRO A 53 1.60 -24.23 -12.93
CA PRO A 53 1.43 -25.25 -11.88
C PRO A 53 0.27 -26.16 -12.27
N ASP A 54 0.46 -27.47 -12.20
CA ASP A 54 -0.49 -28.49 -12.68
C ASP A 54 -1.93 -28.30 -12.18
N TRP A 55 -2.11 -27.58 -11.05
CA TRP A 55 -3.42 -27.29 -10.50
C TRP A 55 -4.21 -26.21 -11.28
N LEU A 56 -3.54 -25.31 -12.05
CA LEU A 56 -4.16 -24.20 -12.79
C LEU A 56 -4.32 -24.52 -14.29
N THR A 57 -4.70 -25.74 -14.63
CA THR A 57 -4.96 -26.22 -15.99
C THR A 57 -6.42 -26.01 -16.39
N GLY A 58 -6.70 -26.09 -17.70
CA GLY A 58 -8.04 -25.95 -18.24
C GLY A 58 -8.20 -24.64 -19.02
N ASN A 59 -9.43 -24.38 -19.48
CA ASN A 59 -9.81 -23.14 -20.15
C ASN A 59 -9.86 -21.94 -19.17
N ALA A 60 -10.09 -20.73 -19.65
CA ALA A 60 -10.08 -19.50 -18.82
C ALA A 60 -11.11 -19.59 -17.67
N GLU A 61 -12.32 -20.03 -17.94
CA GLU A 61 -13.39 -20.13 -16.94
C GLU A 61 -13.03 -21.14 -15.83
N GLU A 62 -12.55 -22.32 -16.22
CA GLU A 62 -12.09 -23.34 -15.27
C GLU A 62 -10.95 -22.86 -14.38
N ARG A 63 -10.02 -22.08 -14.96
CA ARG A 63 -8.92 -21.44 -14.19
C ARG A 63 -9.45 -20.40 -13.23
N PHE A 64 -10.41 -19.55 -13.63
CA PHE A 64 -11.02 -18.58 -12.73
C PHE A 64 -11.74 -19.26 -11.57
N LEU A 65 -12.51 -20.32 -11.82
CA LEU A 65 -13.16 -21.11 -10.76
C LEU A 65 -12.15 -21.75 -9.80
N LYS A 66 -10.99 -22.19 -10.30
CA LYS A 66 -9.90 -22.70 -9.45
C LYS A 66 -9.31 -21.61 -8.57
N VAL A 67 -9.04 -20.42 -9.13
CA VAL A 67 -8.52 -19.26 -8.38
C VAL A 67 -9.55 -18.79 -7.35
N GLU A 68 -10.82 -18.70 -7.71
CA GLU A 68 -11.90 -18.32 -6.79
C GLU A 68 -11.96 -19.23 -5.56
N ARG A 69 -11.80 -20.53 -5.74
CA ARG A 69 -11.73 -21.48 -4.61
C ARG A 69 -10.53 -21.27 -3.69
N GLN A 70 -9.43 -20.71 -4.20
CA GLN A 70 -8.26 -20.35 -3.38
C GLN A 70 -8.47 -19.04 -2.62
N LEU A 71 -9.37 -18.16 -3.09
CA LEU A 71 -9.77 -16.95 -2.41
C LEU A 71 -10.75 -17.30 -1.29
N ARG A 72 -10.21 -17.73 -0.16
CA ARG A 72 -10.98 -18.14 1.02
C ARG A 72 -11.87 -17.01 1.55
N GLY A 73 -12.76 -17.34 2.47
CA GLY A 73 -13.71 -16.41 3.05
C GLY A 73 -13.12 -15.50 4.13
N LEU A 74 -14.01 -15.04 5.04
CA LEU A 74 -13.61 -14.20 6.16
C LEU A 74 -12.63 -14.89 7.10
N ASP A 75 -12.63 -16.21 7.20
CA ASP A 75 -11.73 -16.98 8.07
C ASP A 75 -10.26 -16.65 7.82
N GLN A 76 -9.83 -16.61 6.57
CA GLN A 76 -8.47 -16.23 6.20
C GLN A 76 -8.19 -14.75 6.48
N ALA A 77 -9.14 -13.87 6.11
CA ALA A 77 -9.00 -12.44 6.39
C ALA A 77 -8.94 -12.16 7.88
N MET A 78 -9.72 -12.86 8.71
CA MET A 78 -9.67 -12.73 10.18
C MET A 78 -8.34 -13.19 10.76
N ALA A 79 -7.71 -14.22 10.20
CA ALA A 79 -6.37 -14.64 10.63
C ALA A 79 -5.34 -13.54 10.34
N GLU A 80 -5.37 -12.93 9.15
CA GLU A 80 -4.53 -11.79 8.78
C GLU A 80 -4.82 -10.57 9.65
N ILE A 81 -6.09 -10.20 9.81
CA ILE A 81 -6.51 -9.07 10.64
C ILE A 81 -6.09 -9.28 12.10
N GLY A 82 -6.22 -10.49 12.64
CA GLY A 82 -5.78 -10.82 13.98
C GLY A 82 -4.28 -10.62 14.18
N TYR A 83 -3.46 -11.06 13.25
CA TYR A 83 -2.01 -10.80 13.26
C TYR A 83 -1.73 -9.29 13.24
N ARG A 84 -2.30 -8.57 12.28
CA ARG A 84 -2.10 -7.12 12.13
C ARG A 84 -2.60 -6.32 13.31
N TYR A 85 -3.69 -6.76 13.94
CA TYR A 85 -4.20 -6.14 15.16
C TYR A 85 -3.20 -6.29 16.32
N GLY A 86 -2.58 -7.44 16.48
CA GLY A 86 -1.51 -7.63 17.45
C GLY A 86 -0.33 -6.70 17.20
N GLU A 87 0.13 -6.60 15.95
CA GLU A 87 1.21 -5.69 15.55
C GLU A 87 0.83 -4.20 15.75
N LEU A 88 -0.43 -3.84 15.48
CA LEU A 88 -0.95 -2.49 15.73
C LEU A 88 -0.91 -2.13 17.21
N LEU A 89 -1.28 -3.04 18.09
CA LEU A 89 -1.21 -2.83 19.54
C LEU A 89 0.24 -2.64 20.02
N ILE A 90 1.18 -3.45 19.51
CA ILE A 90 2.61 -3.33 19.82
C ILE A 90 3.15 -1.99 19.33
N ALA A 91 2.90 -1.66 18.07
CA ALA A 91 3.34 -0.40 17.47
C ALA A 91 2.76 0.83 18.19
N GLY A 92 1.48 0.74 18.61
CA GLY A 92 0.83 1.79 19.40
C GLY A 92 1.50 2.01 20.75
N ARG A 93 1.80 0.93 21.49
CA ARG A 93 2.53 0.98 22.77
C ARG A 93 3.93 1.58 22.61
N GLU A 94 4.64 1.19 21.55
CA GLU A 94 5.99 1.66 21.26
C GLU A 94 6.03 3.04 20.61
N ARG A 95 4.84 3.63 20.31
CA ARG A 95 4.71 4.92 19.59
C ARG A 95 5.41 4.91 18.23
N ASN A 96 5.49 3.74 17.60
CA ASN A 96 5.94 3.58 16.24
C ASN A 96 4.80 3.95 15.26
N TRP A 97 4.64 5.26 15.04
CA TRP A 97 3.49 5.84 14.32
C TRP A 97 3.35 5.33 12.90
N ASP A 98 4.47 5.20 12.17
CA ASP A 98 4.46 4.78 10.78
C ASP A 98 4.06 3.30 10.65
N TYR A 99 4.58 2.45 11.55
CA TYR A 99 4.22 1.04 11.56
C TYR A 99 2.78 0.82 12.04
N ALA A 100 2.32 1.58 13.04
CA ALA A 100 0.94 1.56 13.49
C ALA A 100 -0.02 1.96 12.36
N LYS A 101 0.30 3.03 11.61
CA LYS A 101 -0.46 3.47 10.44
C LYS A 101 -0.53 2.36 9.39
N TYR A 102 0.61 1.79 9.04
CA TYR A 102 0.67 0.69 8.07
C TYR A 102 -0.25 -0.47 8.47
N GLN A 103 -0.20 -0.90 9.73
CA GLN A 103 -1.03 -2.02 10.18
C GLN A 103 -2.52 -1.67 10.16
N ALA A 104 -2.92 -0.47 10.60
CA ALA A 104 -4.31 -0.02 10.57
C ALA A 104 -4.86 0.06 9.14
N GLU A 105 -4.09 0.60 8.18
CA GLU A 105 -4.46 0.66 6.77
C GLU A 105 -4.59 -0.74 6.15
N LYS A 106 -3.75 -1.69 6.54
CA LYS A 106 -3.84 -3.06 6.06
C LYS A 106 -5.01 -3.84 6.68
N ILE A 107 -5.39 -3.55 7.91
CA ILE A 107 -6.64 -4.07 8.52
C ILE A 107 -7.85 -3.59 7.72
N ASP A 108 -7.92 -2.30 7.40
CA ASP A 108 -8.98 -1.71 6.58
C ASP A 108 -9.13 -2.42 5.24
N LEU A 109 -8.00 -2.51 4.51
CA LEU A 109 -7.97 -3.15 3.19
C LEU A 109 -8.38 -4.63 3.26
N SER A 110 -7.81 -5.39 4.20
CA SER A 110 -8.10 -6.82 4.32
C SER A 110 -9.56 -7.09 4.63
N LEU A 111 -10.17 -6.28 5.51
CA LEU A 111 -11.59 -6.42 5.84
C LEU A 111 -12.48 -6.04 4.66
N LYS A 112 -12.23 -4.93 3.97
CA LYS A 112 -13.00 -4.50 2.79
C LYS A 112 -12.98 -5.56 1.69
N LEU A 113 -11.81 -6.07 1.32
CA LEU A 113 -11.68 -7.13 0.32
C LEU A 113 -12.38 -8.42 0.73
N ALA A 114 -12.39 -8.75 2.02
CA ALA A 114 -13.10 -9.91 2.52
C ALA A 114 -14.63 -9.74 2.47
N LEU A 115 -15.12 -8.52 2.72
CA LEU A 115 -16.55 -8.19 2.64
C LEU A 115 -17.06 -8.16 1.20
N GLU A 116 -16.25 -7.79 0.21
CA GLU A 116 -16.59 -7.95 -1.20
C GLU A 116 -16.94 -9.41 -1.52
N ARG A 117 -16.20 -10.37 -0.97
CA ARG A 117 -16.46 -11.81 -1.14
C ARG A 117 -17.57 -12.33 -0.22
N ARG A 118 -17.94 -11.60 0.81
CA ARG A 118 -18.94 -11.99 1.83
C ARG A 118 -19.85 -10.81 2.20
N PRO A 119 -20.59 -10.23 1.24
CA PRO A 119 -21.35 -8.98 1.44
C PRO A 119 -22.40 -9.07 2.55
N LYS A 120 -22.91 -10.27 2.85
CA LYS A 120 -23.86 -10.50 3.97
C LYS A 120 -23.29 -10.14 5.34
N ARG A 121 -21.96 -10.06 5.48
CA ARG A 121 -21.27 -9.69 6.72
C ARG A 121 -20.98 -8.19 6.81
N SER A 122 -21.27 -7.43 5.74
CA SER A 122 -21.00 -6.00 5.71
C SER A 122 -21.72 -5.21 6.81
N PRO A 123 -23.00 -5.43 7.12
CA PRO A 123 -23.70 -4.63 8.13
C PRO A 123 -23.07 -4.69 9.51
N SER A 124 -22.63 -5.87 9.95
CA SER A 124 -21.99 -6.04 11.27
C SER A 124 -20.62 -5.39 11.38
N SER A 125 -19.96 -5.15 10.25
CA SER A 125 -18.61 -4.58 10.18
C SER A 125 -18.62 -3.06 10.02
N GLN A 126 -19.75 -2.42 9.76
CA GLN A 126 -19.82 -0.97 9.51
C GLN A 126 -19.30 -0.11 10.68
N PRO A 127 -19.66 -0.36 11.96
CA PRO A 127 -19.13 0.45 13.05
C PRO A 127 -17.60 0.37 13.16
N PHE A 128 -17.04 -0.81 12.93
CA PHE A 128 -15.60 -1.01 12.91
C PHE A 128 -14.92 -0.19 11.81
N LEU A 129 -15.45 -0.25 10.57
CA LEU A 129 -14.84 0.38 9.40
C LEU A 129 -15.06 1.89 9.33
N ASN A 130 -16.23 2.36 9.78
CA ASN A 130 -16.63 3.75 9.57
C ASN A 130 -16.35 4.65 10.79
N ASP A 131 -16.23 4.06 11.98
CA ASP A 131 -16.12 4.83 13.22
C ASP A 131 -14.80 4.52 13.97
N ASP A 132 -14.57 3.25 14.33
CA ASP A 132 -13.49 2.92 15.26
C ASP A 132 -12.11 2.90 14.59
N LEU A 133 -11.98 2.27 13.44
CA LEU A 133 -10.71 2.23 12.71
C LEU A 133 -10.27 3.61 12.19
N PRO A 134 -11.14 4.44 11.61
CA PRO A 134 -10.81 5.83 11.29
C PRO A 134 -10.37 6.65 12.51
N THR A 135 -10.96 6.41 13.69
CA THR A 135 -10.53 7.10 14.92
C THR A 135 -9.12 6.70 15.34
N VAL A 136 -8.76 5.42 15.18
CA VAL A 136 -7.38 4.95 15.39
C VAL A 136 -6.43 5.64 14.42
N LEU A 137 -6.76 5.70 13.14
CA LEU A 137 -5.94 6.38 12.13
C LEU A 137 -5.75 7.87 12.43
N LEU A 138 -6.80 8.58 12.87
CA LEU A 138 -6.70 9.98 13.29
C LEU A 138 -5.75 10.17 14.47
N ALA A 139 -5.84 9.31 15.49
CA ALA A 139 -4.95 9.37 16.63
C ALA A 139 -3.48 9.09 16.26
N ILE A 140 -3.25 8.17 15.32
CA ILE A 140 -1.92 7.89 14.79
C ILE A 140 -1.35 9.09 14.03
N VAL A 141 -2.15 9.72 13.16
CA VAL A 141 -1.73 10.88 12.35
C VAL A 141 -1.41 12.08 13.24
N SER A 142 -2.22 12.33 14.27
CA SER A 142 -1.98 13.40 15.25
C SER A 142 -0.86 13.08 16.24
N LYS A 143 -0.35 11.84 16.26
CA LYS A 143 0.66 11.34 17.22
C LYS A 143 0.24 11.54 18.68
N ASP A 144 -1.07 11.51 18.95
CA ASP A 144 -1.62 11.60 20.30
C ASP A 144 -1.70 10.22 20.94
N GLY A 145 -0.74 9.92 21.81
CA GLY A 145 -0.64 8.62 22.47
C GLY A 145 -1.83 8.28 23.34
N GLN A 146 -2.41 9.26 24.07
CA GLN A 146 -3.56 9.00 24.92
C GLN A 146 -4.83 8.76 24.10
N GLN A 147 -5.00 9.51 23.02
CA GLN A 147 -6.10 9.31 22.10
C GLN A 147 -5.98 7.94 21.41
N LEU A 148 -4.75 7.54 21.00
CA LEU A 148 -4.51 6.24 20.40
C LEU A 148 -4.86 5.10 21.38
N ASP A 149 -4.43 5.17 22.62
CA ASP A 149 -4.73 4.14 23.63
C ASP A 149 -6.25 3.95 23.80
N ARG A 150 -7.01 5.05 23.90
CA ARG A 150 -8.48 5.01 23.96
C ARG A 150 -9.13 4.48 22.68
N ALA A 151 -8.59 4.85 21.53
CA ALA A 151 -9.09 4.40 20.23
C ALA A 151 -8.84 2.89 20.02
N LEU A 152 -7.69 2.38 20.43
CA LEU A 152 -7.37 0.95 20.37
C LEU A 152 -8.26 0.12 21.30
N GLU A 153 -8.64 0.65 22.48
CA GLU A 153 -9.59 -0.01 23.36
C GLU A 153 -11.00 -0.10 22.75
N ARG A 154 -11.45 0.98 22.08
CA ARG A 154 -12.73 0.94 21.35
C ARG A 154 -12.68 -0.04 20.18
N LEU A 155 -11.59 -0.04 19.41
CA LEU A 155 -11.39 -0.96 18.30
C LEU A 155 -11.45 -2.42 18.78
N HIS A 156 -10.85 -2.73 19.93
CA HIS A 156 -10.94 -4.04 20.57
C HIS A 156 -12.40 -4.46 20.85
N ASN A 157 -13.16 -3.56 21.45
CA ASN A 157 -14.57 -3.81 21.77
C ASN A 157 -15.41 -3.97 20.51
N SER A 158 -15.09 -3.25 19.45
CA SER A 158 -15.73 -3.36 18.13
C SER A 158 -15.49 -4.73 17.48
N CYS A 159 -14.29 -5.30 17.60
CA CYS A 159 -14.01 -6.67 17.16
C CYS A 159 -14.96 -7.68 17.84
N ILE A 160 -15.11 -7.56 19.15
CA ILE A 160 -15.99 -8.44 19.94
C ILE A 160 -17.46 -8.24 19.58
N ALA A 161 -17.88 -6.99 19.38
CA ALA A 161 -19.25 -6.64 18.99
C ALA A 161 -19.62 -7.22 17.62
N CYS A 162 -18.72 -7.09 16.63
CA CYS A 162 -18.89 -7.69 15.31
C CYS A 162 -19.01 -9.23 15.41
N HIS A 163 -18.12 -9.90 16.14
CA HIS A 163 -18.19 -11.35 16.35
C HIS A 163 -19.49 -11.79 17.05
N ARG A 164 -20.02 -10.97 17.96
CA ARG A 164 -21.32 -11.23 18.59
C ARG A 164 -22.46 -11.11 17.59
N ALA A 165 -22.49 -10.07 16.77
CA ALA A 165 -23.51 -9.85 15.75
C ALA A 165 -23.53 -10.98 14.71
N GLU A 166 -22.39 -11.60 14.45
CA GLU A 166 -22.23 -12.71 13.51
C GLU A 166 -22.44 -14.10 14.14
N ASN A 167 -22.80 -14.17 15.42
CA ASN A 167 -22.98 -15.42 16.18
C ASN A 167 -21.70 -16.29 16.26
N VAL A 168 -20.52 -15.65 16.25
CA VAL A 168 -19.22 -16.31 16.35
C VAL A 168 -18.44 -15.87 17.60
N LEU A 169 -19.15 -15.63 18.68
CA LEU A 169 -18.59 -15.09 19.93
C LEU A 169 -17.51 -15.98 20.56
N TYR A 170 -17.43 -17.25 20.17
CA TYR A 170 -16.35 -18.16 20.58
C TYR A 170 -14.95 -17.68 20.11
N PHE A 171 -14.86 -16.74 19.19
CA PHE A 171 -13.60 -16.08 18.86
C PHE A 171 -13.20 -14.95 19.83
N ARG A 172 -14.06 -14.55 20.77
CA ARG A 172 -13.72 -13.53 21.77
C ARG A 172 -12.40 -13.84 22.46
N ASP A 173 -12.22 -15.07 22.91
CA ASP A 173 -11.00 -15.47 23.63
C ASP A 173 -9.75 -15.40 22.75
N ALA A 174 -9.89 -15.51 21.43
CA ALA A 174 -8.79 -15.30 20.50
C ALA A 174 -8.39 -13.81 20.44
N VAL A 175 -9.36 -12.90 20.38
CA VAL A 175 -9.14 -11.44 20.40
C VAL A 175 -8.49 -11.01 21.72
N GLU A 176 -8.99 -11.52 22.86
CA GLU A 176 -8.43 -11.26 24.19
C GLU A 176 -6.98 -11.76 24.31
N ARG A 177 -6.67 -12.95 23.78
CA ARG A 177 -5.30 -13.48 23.79
C ARG A 177 -4.34 -12.62 22.95
N ILE A 178 -4.79 -12.09 21.81
CA ILE A 178 -3.97 -11.19 21.00
C ILE A 178 -3.62 -9.95 21.82
N LYS A 179 -4.63 -9.31 22.43
CA LYS A 179 -4.45 -8.13 23.28
C LYS A 179 -3.47 -8.42 24.43
N SER A 180 -3.70 -9.50 25.17
CA SER A 180 -2.85 -9.83 26.32
C SER A 180 -1.39 -10.13 25.96
N LYS A 181 -1.12 -10.70 24.78
CA LYS A 181 0.23 -10.91 24.27
C LYS A 181 0.91 -9.61 23.85
N ALA A 182 0.17 -8.73 23.22
CA ALA A 182 0.68 -7.44 22.74
C ALA A 182 0.97 -6.45 23.89
N THR A 183 0.36 -6.65 25.08
CA THR A 183 0.51 -5.76 26.25
C THR A 183 1.57 -6.23 27.27
N ARG A 184 2.18 -7.37 27.04
CA ARG A 184 3.34 -7.87 27.82
C ARG A 184 4.63 -7.31 27.31
#